data_c67d72a4b9ea10314c0340f098b236b9
#
_entry.id   c67d72a4b9ea10314c0340f098b236b9
#
_cell.length_a   1.000
_cell.length_b   1.000
_cell.length_c   1.000
_cell.angle_alpha   90.00
_cell.angle_beta   90.00
_cell.angle_gamma   90.00
#
_symmetry.space_group_name_H-M   'P 1'
#
loop_
_entity.id
_entity.type
_entity.pdbx_description
1 polymer ?
#
loop_
_entity_poly.entity_id
_entity_poly.type
_entity_poly.pdbx_seq_one_letter_code
_entity_poly.pdbx_strand_id
1 'polypeptide(L)'
;MTFEMLKGKIHRATVVQAELDYVGSITVDEDLLDSAGILEYEKVSIVDINNGNRFETYTIAGERGSGMICLNGAAARCVQTGDKIIICLLYTSDAADDLIGVD
;
A
#
# COMPACT_ATOMS: atom_id res chain seq x y z
N MET A 1 13.20 18.44 -13.67
CA MET A 1 12.45 17.22 -14.04
C MET A 1 12.11 16.43 -12.78
N THR A 2 10.88 15.98 -12.66
CA THR A 2 10.46 15.15 -11.53
C THR A 2 10.14 13.75 -12.02
N PHE A 3 10.28 12.78 -11.14
CA PHE A 3 9.93 11.40 -11.43
C PHE A 3 9.52 10.70 -10.12
N GLU A 4 8.81 9.60 -10.27
CA GLU A 4 8.37 8.80 -9.14
C GLU A 4 9.35 7.67 -8.87
N MET A 5 9.66 7.46 -7.59
CA MET A 5 10.59 6.44 -7.15
C MET A 5 9.91 5.54 -6.12
N LEU A 6 10.27 4.27 -6.13
CA LEU A 6 9.79 3.34 -5.13
C LEU A 6 10.51 3.62 -3.81
N LYS A 7 9.73 3.86 -2.75
CA LYS A 7 10.28 4.09 -1.41
C LYS A 7 10.15 2.86 -0.52
N GLY A 8 9.05 2.14 -0.63
CA GLY A 8 8.83 0.95 0.16
C GLY A 8 7.80 0.04 -0.47
N LYS A 9 7.83 -1.23 -0.11
CA LYS A 9 6.95 -2.22 -0.72
C LYS A 9 6.66 -3.35 0.24
N ILE A 10 5.39 -3.78 0.26
CA ILE A 10 4.99 -5.04 0.88
C ILE A 10 4.59 -5.96 -0.26
N HIS A 11 5.37 -7.02 -0.48
CA HIS A 11 5.22 -7.91 -1.63
C HIS A 11 4.43 -9.16 -1.25
N ARG A 12 3.37 -9.44 -2.01
CA ARG A 12 2.57 -10.66 -1.87
C ARG A 12 1.88 -10.77 -0.51
N ALA A 13 1.36 -9.68 -0.01
CA ALA A 13 0.51 -9.70 1.16
C ALA A 13 -0.80 -10.41 0.83
N THR A 14 -1.33 -11.17 1.78
CA THR A 14 -2.60 -11.85 1.59
C THR A 14 -3.74 -10.99 2.12
N VAL A 15 -4.74 -10.74 1.28
CA VAL A 15 -5.96 -10.04 1.71
C VAL A 15 -6.73 -10.96 2.65
N VAL A 16 -6.91 -10.53 3.89
CA VAL A 16 -7.64 -11.34 4.88
C VAL A 16 -9.09 -10.87 5.06
N GLN A 17 -9.40 -9.65 4.63
CA GLN A 17 -10.73 -9.08 4.80
C GLN A 17 -10.99 -8.00 3.77
N ALA A 18 -12.26 -7.83 3.37
CA ALA A 18 -12.70 -6.77 2.47
C ALA A 18 -14.04 -6.24 2.98
N GLU A 19 -14.09 -4.96 3.35
CA GLU A 19 -15.24 -4.31 3.98
C GLU A 19 -15.83 -3.24 3.06
N LEU A 20 -16.85 -3.62 2.30
CA LEU A 20 -17.45 -2.77 1.28
C LEU A 20 -18.10 -1.50 1.86
N ASP A 21 -18.74 -1.63 3.01
CA ASP A 21 -19.51 -0.56 3.63
C ASP A 21 -18.67 0.29 4.58
N TYR A 22 -17.41 0.49 4.26
CA TYR A 22 -16.48 1.23 5.09
C TYR A 22 -15.85 2.37 4.30
N VAL A 23 -15.22 3.31 4.98
CA VAL A 23 -14.50 4.40 4.31
C VAL A 23 -13.34 3.81 3.53
N GLY A 24 -13.16 4.26 2.28
CA GLY A 24 -12.13 3.70 1.39
C GLY A 24 -10.72 3.86 1.95
N SER A 25 -10.03 2.72 2.11
CA SER A 25 -8.66 2.69 2.65
C SER A 25 -8.15 1.25 2.60
N ILE A 26 -6.89 1.07 3.00
CA ILE A 26 -6.35 -0.26 3.28
C ILE A 26 -5.82 -0.28 4.72
N THR A 27 -6.36 -1.18 5.55
CA THR A 27 -5.86 -1.39 6.90
C THR A 27 -4.76 -2.44 6.84
N VAL A 28 -3.59 -2.07 7.34
CA VAL A 28 -2.39 -2.94 7.29
C VAL A 28 -1.81 -3.03 8.70
N ASP A 29 -1.49 -4.25 9.13
CA ASP A 29 -0.75 -4.49 10.37
C ASP A 29 0.39 -3.47 10.49
N GLU A 30 0.42 -2.73 11.58
CA GLU A 30 1.37 -1.64 11.76
C GLU A 30 2.82 -2.12 11.74
N ASP A 31 3.09 -3.34 12.16
CA ASP A 31 4.44 -3.90 12.07
C ASP A 31 4.90 -4.04 10.61
N LEU A 32 3.98 -4.38 9.71
CA LEU A 32 4.28 -4.47 8.28
C LEU A 32 4.53 -3.08 7.71
N LEU A 33 3.71 -2.09 8.11
CA LEU A 33 3.92 -0.71 7.68
C LEU A 33 5.31 -0.21 8.11
N ASP A 34 5.66 -0.44 9.37
CA ASP A 34 6.97 -0.02 9.88
C ASP A 34 8.11 -0.68 9.12
N SER A 35 8.00 -1.97 8.86
CA SER A 35 9.03 -2.72 8.13
C SER A 35 9.25 -2.19 6.72
N ALA A 36 8.19 -1.71 6.08
CA ALA A 36 8.25 -1.18 4.73
C ALA A 36 8.54 0.32 4.68
N GLY A 37 8.58 0.99 5.84
CA GLY A 37 8.77 2.43 5.90
C GLY A 37 7.55 3.23 5.44
N ILE A 38 6.36 2.66 5.59
CA ILE A 38 5.10 3.29 5.22
C ILE A 38 4.44 3.86 6.46
N LEU A 39 4.05 5.12 6.42
CA LEU A 39 3.34 5.77 7.53
C LEU A 39 1.84 5.55 7.38
N GLU A 40 1.13 5.61 8.50
CA GLU A 40 -0.33 5.68 8.47
C GLU A 40 -0.76 6.92 7.68
N TYR A 41 -1.82 6.77 6.90
CA TYR A 41 -2.41 7.78 6.02
C TYR A 41 -1.59 8.12 4.76
N GLU A 42 -0.49 7.43 4.53
CA GLU A 42 0.21 7.62 3.27
C GLU A 42 -0.56 6.97 2.12
N LYS A 43 -0.53 7.63 0.97
CA LYS A 43 -1.10 7.08 -0.26
C LYS A 43 -0.21 5.97 -0.79
N VAL A 44 -0.80 4.85 -1.13
CA VAL A 44 -0.11 3.70 -1.69
C VAL A 44 -0.77 3.23 -2.98
N SER A 45 0.02 2.59 -3.83
CA SER A 45 -0.46 1.92 -5.03
C SER A 45 -0.59 0.43 -4.74
N ILE A 46 -1.73 -0.13 -5.08
CA ILE A 46 -2.04 -1.54 -4.85
C ILE A 46 -2.14 -2.24 -6.19
N VAL A 47 -1.53 -3.41 -6.29
CA VAL A 47 -1.68 -4.31 -7.43
C VAL A 47 -2.15 -5.65 -6.90
N ASP A 48 -3.27 -6.13 -7.43
CA ASP A 48 -3.76 -7.48 -7.12
C ASP A 48 -3.17 -8.45 -8.12
N ILE A 49 -2.37 -9.40 -7.63
CA ILE A 49 -1.65 -10.35 -8.49
C ILE A 49 -2.64 -11.33 -9.15
N ASN A 50 -3.73 -11.64 -8.47
CA ASN A 50 -4.67 -12.66 -8.95
C ASN A 50 -5.56 -12.17 -10.08
N ASN A 51 -5.93 -10.88 -10.10
CA ASN A 51 -6.83 -10.34 -11.12
C ASN A 51 -6.26 -9.21 -11.95
N GLY A 52 -5.07 -8.72 -11.61
CA GLY A 52 -4.41 -7.65 -12.36
C GLY A 52 -4.93 -6.25 -12.08
N ASN A 53 -5.86 -6.09 -11.15
CA ASN A 53 -6.39 -4.77 -10.82
C ASN A 53 -5.31 -3.90 -10.19
N ARG A 54 -5.32 -2.62 -10.56
CA ARG A 54 -4.41 -1.61 -10.03
C ARG A 54 -5.23 -0.43 -9.53
N PHE A 55 -4.95 0.03 -8.32
CA PHE A 55 -5.68 1.15 -7.75
C PHE A 55 -4.83 1.81 -6.67
N GLU A 56 -5.25 3.00 -6.27
CA GLU A 56 -4.59 3.75 -5.22
C GLU A 56 -5.54 3.97 -4.06
N THR A 57 -5.00 3.97 -2.86
CA THR A 57 -5.74 4.26 -1.66
C THR A 57 -4.75 4.75 -0.60
N TYR A 58 -5.19 4.96 0.62
CA TYR A 58 -4.31 5.34 1.73
C TYR A 58 -4.38 4.31 2.83
N THR A 59 -3.35 4.30 3.68
CA THR A 59 -3.17 3.30 4.72
C THR A 59 -3.83 3.71 6.03
N ILE A 60 -4.34 2.71 6.73
CA ILE A 60 -4.76 2.82 8.14
C ILE A 60 -3.94 1.78 8.89
N ALA A 61 -3.40 2.16 10.05
CA ALA A 61 -2.63 1.23 10.86
C ALA A 61 -3.57 0.23 11.54
N GLY A 62 -3.33 -1.06 11.29
CA GLY A 62 -4.01 -2.14 11.97
C GLY A 62 -3.24 -2.60 13.19
N GLU A 63 -3.86 -3.45 13.99
CA GLU A 63 -3.26 -3.96 15.21
C GLU A 63 -1.91 -4.65 14.92
N ARG A 64 -0.90 -4.32 15.71
CA ARG A 64 0.45 -4.86 15.54
C ARG A 64 0.43 -6.38 15.76
N GLY A 65 1.09 -7.10 14.87
CA GLY A 65 1.20 -8.55 14.93
C GLY A 65 -0.05 -9.30 14.52
N SER A 66 -1.09 -8.59 14.06
CA SER A 66 -2.35 -9.22 13.67
C SER A 66 -2.30 -9.87 12.29
N GLY A 67 -1.36 -9.45 11.45
CA GLY A 67 -1.34 -9.86 10.05
C GLY A 67 -2.45 -9.23 9.21
N MET A 68 -3.09 -8.19 9.70
CA MET A 68 -4.25 -7.60 9.03
C MET A 68 -3.89 -6.96 7.70
N ILE A 69 -4.61 -7.36 6.67
CA ILE A 69 -4.62 -6.73 5.35
C ILE A 69 -6.10 -6.66 4.95
N CYS A 70 -6.71 -5.50 5.12
CA CYS A 70 -8.14 -5.33 4.86
C CYS A 70 -8.35 -4.17 3.89
N LEU A 71 -9.02 -4.45 2.78
CA LEU A 71 -9.42 -3.41 1.82
C LEU A 71 -10.80 -2.90 2.21
N ASN A 72 -10.93 -1.60 2.34
CA ASN A 72 -12.14 -0.94 2.82
C ASN A 72 -12.80 -0.11 1.72
N GLY A 73 -14.13 -0.04 1.75
CA GLY A 73 -14.90 0.79 0.84
C GLY A 73 -14.80 0.33 -0.60
N ALA A 74 -14.69 1.28 -1.53
CA ALA A 74 -14.63 0.98 -2.96
C ALA A 74 -13.45 0.07 -3.32
N ALA A 75 -12.35 0.16 -2.60
CA ALA A 75 -11.17 -0.69 -2.83
C ALA A 75 -11.50 -2.16 -2.59
N ALA A 76 -12.47 -2.47 -1.73
CA ALA A 76 -12.88 -3.84 -1.46
C ALA A 76 -13.45 -4.53 -2.71
N ARG A 77 -13.98 -3.76 -3.67
CA ARG A 77 -14.47 -4.32 -4.92
C ARG A 77 -13.36 -4.76 -5.87
N CYS A 78 -12.16 -4.28 -5.65
CA CYS A 78 -11.02 -4.55 -6.54
C CYS A 78 -10.29 -5.84 -6.17
N VAL A 79 -10.61 -6.43 -5.04
CA VAL A 79 -9.91 -7.60 -4.51
C VAL A 79 -10.90 -8.62 -3.97
N GLN A 80 -10.39 -9.83 -3.71
CA GLN A 80 -11.12 -10.86 -2.97
C GLN A 80 -10.26 -11.34 -1.81
N THR A 81 -10.91 -11.76 -0.74
CA THR A 81 -10.21 -12.39 0.38
C THR A 81 -9.41 -13.59 -0.14
N GLY A 82 -8.16 -13.67 0.28
CA GLY A 82 -7.23 -14.69 -0.19
C GLY A 82 -6.33 -14.24 -1.33
N ASP A 83 -6.64 -13.11 -1.98
CA ASP A 83 -5.80 -12.60 -3.06
C ASP A 83 -4.43 -12.19 -2.53
N LYS A 84 -3.42 -12.31 -3.39
CA LYS A 84 -2.08 -11.78 -3.13
C LYS A 84 -1.99 -10.40 -3.75
N ILE A 85 -1.57 -9.43 -2.96
CA ILE A 85 -1.43 -8.05 -3.42
C ILE A 85 -0.02 -7.53 -3.17
N ILE A 86 0.35 -6.51 -3.92
CA ILE A 86 1.58 -5.76 -3.72
C ILE A 86 1.19 -4.35 -3.31
N ILE A 87 1.73 -3.89 -2.19
CA ILE A 87 1.48 -2.54 -1.68
C ILE A 87 2.75 -1.75 -1.91
N CYS A 88 2.68 -0.71 -2.74
CA CYS A 88 3.85 0.11 -3.09
C CYS A 88 3.69 1.53 -2.57
N LEU A 89 4.74 2.04 -1.93
CA LEU A 89 4.84 3.44 -1.58
C LEU A 89 5.80 4.10 -2.57
N LEU A 90 5.29 5.08 -3.30
CA LEU A 90 6.07 5.85 -4.25
C LEU A 90 6.26 7.27 -3.71
N TYR A 91 7.34 7.91 -4.10
CA TYR A 91 7.55 9.32 -3.80
C TYR A 91 8.00 10.05 -5.05
N THR A 92 7.70 11.35 -5.11
CA THR A 92 8.12 12.20 -6.21
C THR A 92 9.47 12.80 -5.89
N SER A 93 10.39 12.67 -6.81
CA SER A 93 11.76 13.14 -6.65
C SER A 93 12.11 14.11 -7.76
N ASP A 94 12.90 15.13 -7.42
CA ASP A 94 13.51 16.01 -8.41
C ASP A 94 14.86 15.43 -8.80
N ALA A 95 15.02 15.09 -10.09
CA ALA A 95 16.21 14.42 -10.57
C ALA A 95 17.49 15.20 -10.28
N ALA A 96 17.44 16.53 -10.38
CA ALA A 96 18.62 17.35 -10.13
C ALA A 96 19.02 17.30 -8.67
N ASP A 97 18.06 17.42 -7.76
CA ASP A 97 18.33 17.40 -6.33
C ASP A 97 18.82 16.02 -5.88
N ASP A 98 18.19 14.97 -6.38
CA ASP A 98 18.55 13.62 -5.99
C ASP A 98 19.95 13.24 -6.48
N LEU A 99 20.28 13.59 -7.71
CA LEU A 99 21.58 13.26 -8.27
C LEU A 99 22.70 14.01 -7.55
N ILE A 100 22.42 15.19 -7.06
CA ILE A 100 23.37 15.97 -6.29
C ILE A 100 23.43 15.50 -4.84
N GLY A 101 22.28 15.19 -4.28
CA GLY A 101 22.14 14.89 -2.87
C GLY A 101 22.69 13.54 -2.44
N VAL A 102 22.99 12.64 -3.37
CA VAL A 102 23.49 11.31 -3.03
C VAL A 102 25.01 11.26 -2.85
N ASP A 103 25.68 12.34 -3.12
CA ASP A 103 27.16 12.39 -2.99
C ASP A 103 27.64 12.41 -1.54
#